data_2f9e9cd125ddb2aa0db07cd95158b36b
#
_entry.id   2f9e9cd125ddb2aa0db07cd95158b36b
#
_cell.length_a   1.000
_cell.length_b   1.000
_cell.length_c   1.000
_cell.angle_alpha   90.00
_cell.angle_beta   90.00
_cell.angle_gamma   90.00
#
_symmetry.space_group_name_H-M   'P 1'
#
loop_
_entity.id
_entity.type
_entity.pdbx_description
1 polymer ?
#
loop_
_entity_poly.entity_id
_entity_poly.type
_entity_poly.pdbx_seq_one_letter_code
_entity_poly.pdbx_strand_id
1 'polypeptide(L)'
;MIDSSTNLTNTASNKPHNYHEQSQIDQTLRLREVLKTLPPFAKDYFRAMEPKSSARTRINYAYDIRVFFHFLMENNPVYKNYTKDRFMPRDLENLEPVDIEEYLEYLKVYKRDEDGELITNGEKGLARKMSALRSFYGYYFKHQIIQKNPTLLVDMPKLHDKAIIRLDTDEVALLLDFVESAGDHLTGQALNYYKKTRDRDIAILTLL
;
A
#
# COMPACT_ATOMS: atom_id res chain seq x y z
N MET A 1 -1.16 -37.02 -53.00
CA MET A 1 -2.28 -37.31 -52.13
C MET A 1 -1.76 -37.83 -50.82
N ILE A 2 -1.51 -37.02 -49.88
CA ILE A 2 -1.50 -37.36 -48.41
C ILE A 2 -1.50 -36.02 -47.70
N ASP A 3 -2.63 -35.75 -47.11
CA ASP A 3 -2.89 -34.59 -46.29
C ASP A 3 -2.25 -34.84 -44.91
N SER A 4 -1.46 -33.93 -44.44
CA SER A 4 -0.86 -34.00 -43.11
C SER A 4 -1.10 -32.67 -42.39
N SER A 5 -2.32 -32.48 -41.92
CA SER A 5 -2.68 -31.42 -41.01
C SER A 5 -2.11 -31.71 -39.62
N THR A 6 -0.98 -31.10 -39.31
CA THR A 6 -0.39 -31.18 -37.98
C THR A 6 -1.07 -30.17 -37.07
N ASN A 7 -2.04 -30.63 -36.29
CA ASN A 7 -2.65 -29.90 -35.17
C ASN A 7 -1.61 -29.72 -34.05
N LEU A 8 -1.00 -28.56 -33.96
CA LEU A 8 -0.26 -28.13 -32.80
C LEU A 8 -1.26 -27.64 -31.71
N THR A 9 -1.72 -28.57 -30.93
CA THR A 9 -2.42 -28.26 -29.67
C THR A 9 -1.42 -27.71 -28.67
N ASN A 10 -1.42 -26.39 -28.53
CA ASN A 10 -0.67 -25.68 -27.51
C ASN A 10 -1.35 -25.93 -26.16
N THR A 11 -1.05 -27.04 -25.51
CA THR A 11 -1.42 -27.30 -24.12
C THR A 11 -0.53 -26.49 -23.21
N ALA A 12 -0.94 -25.25 -22.92
CA ALA A 12 -0.38 -24.51 -21.80
C ALA A 12 -0.56 -25.36 -20.53
N SER A 13 0.54 -25.86 -19.98
CA SER A 13 0.56 -26.69 -18.78
C SER A 13 0.03 -25.86 -17.60
N ASN A 14 -1.18 -26.16 -17.18
CA ASN A 14 -1.82 -25.57 -16.01
C ASN A 14 -1.24 -26.26 -14.74
N LYS A 15 0.07 -25.99 -14.47
CA LYS A 15 0.65 -26.38 -13.18
C LYS A 15 0.05 -25.50 -12.10
N PRO A 16 -0.40 -26.04 -10.95
CA PRO A 16 -0.84 -25.23 -9.85
C PRO A 16 0.30 -24.32 -9.42
N HIS A 17 0.07 -23.01 -9.48
CA HIS A 17 1.05 -22.01 -9.03
C HIS A 17 1.31 -22.20 -7.53
N ASN A 18 2.57 -22.05 -7.12
CA ASN A 18 2.93 -21.96 -5.72
C ASN A 18 2.17 -20.74 -5.11
N TYR A 19 1.83 -20.80 -3.82
CA TYR A 19 1.14 -19.72 -3.10
C TYR A 19 1.78 -18.34 -3.34
N HIS A 20 3.10 -18.26 -3.39
CA HIS A 20 3.81 -17.01 -3.66
C HIS A 20 3.61 -16.51 -5.10
N GLU A 21 3.60 -17.41 -6.08
CA GLU A 21 3.35 -17.08 -7.48
C GLU A 21 1.92 -16.59 -7.68
N GLN A 22 0.95 -17.30 -7.08
CA GLN A 22 -0.45 -16.88 -7.14
C GLN A 22 -0.64 -15.51 -6.49
N SER A 23 -0.06 -15.26 -5.32
CA SER A 23 -0.10 -13.98 -4.65
C SER A 23 0.51 -12.84 -5.49
N GLN A 24 1.59 -13.10 -6.22
CA GLN A 24 2.20 -12.10 -7.12
C GLN A 24 1.30 -11.82 -8.33
N ILE A 25 0.68 -12.86 -8.90
CA ILE A 25 -0.28 -12.71 -10.01
C ILE A 25 -1.45 -11.83 -9.55
N ASP A 26 -2.07 -12.18 -8.43
CA ASP A 26 -3.22 -11.45 -7.89
C ASP A 26 -2.89 -9.98 -7.60
N GLN A 27 -1.72 -9.73 -7.00
CA GLN A 27 -1.25 -8.38 -6.75
C GLN A 27 -0.99 -7.60 -8.05
N THR A 28 -0.44 -8.26 -9.07
CA THR A 28 -0.21 -7.63 -10.37
C THR A 28 -1.51 -7.28 -11.07
N LEU A 29 -2.50 -8.17 -11.03
CA LEU A 29 -3.83 -7.92 -11.59
C LEU A 29 -4.52 -6.76 -10.84
N ARG A 30 -4.45 -6.77 -9.51
CA ARG A 30 -5.00 -5.69 -8.68
C ARG A 30 -4.34 -4.35 -8.98
N LEU A 31 -3.02 -4.32 -9.16
CA LEU A 31 -2.32 -3.10 -9.56
C LEU A 31 -2.84 -2.56 -10.89
N ARG A 32 -3.03 -3.43 -11.89
CA ARG A 32 -3.57 -3.03 -13.20
C ARG A 32 -4.94 -2.38 -13.09
N GLU A 33 -5.81 -2.90 -12.23
CA GLU A 33 -7.14 -2.29 -11.98
C GLU A 33 -7.01 -0.91 -11.33
N VAL A 34 -6.19 -0.78 -10.30
CA VAL A 34 -5.96 0.53 -9.65
C VAL A 34 -5.38 1.54 -10.62
N LEU A 35 -4.46 1.13 -11.51
CA LEU A 35 -3.86 2.03 -12.51
C LEU A 35 -4.89 2.55 -13.53
N LYS A 36 -6.01 1.90 -13.74
CA LYS A 36 -7.12 2.41 -14.58
C LYS A 36 -7.83 3.60 -13.94
N THR A 37 -7.73 3.76 -12.63
CA THR A 37 -8.34 4.87 -11.88
C THR A 37 -7.44 6.11 -11.79
N LEU A 38 -6.19 6.01 -12.25
CA LEU A 38 -5.20 7.09 -12.26
C LEU A 38 -5.14 7.79 -13.62
N PRO A 39 -4.59 9.02 -13.67
CA PRO A 39 -4.24 9.66 -14.92
C PRO A 39 -3.38 8.75 -15.81
N PRO A 40 -3.59 8.74 -17.14
CA PRO A 40 -2.91 7.81 -18.05
C PRO A 40 -1.38 7.86 -17.96
N PHE A 41 -0.81 9.04 -17.75
CA PHE A 41 0.63 9.23 -17.65
C PHE A 41 1.24 8.55 -16.41
N ALA A 42 0.48 8.36 -15.34
CA ALA A 42 0.97 7.70 -14.10
C ALA A 42 1.51 6.29 -14.36
N LYS A 43 1.07 5.61 -15.43
CA LYS A 43 1.54 4.28 -15.80
C LYS A 43 3.05 4.23 -16.04
N ASP A 44 3.65 5.31 -16.55
CA ASP A 44 5.08 5.37 -16.83
C ASP A 44 5.91 5.31 -15.55
N TYR A 45 5.48 6.02 -14.51
CA TYR A 45 6.08 5.94 -13.20
C TYR A 45 6.01 4.52 -12.61
N PHE A 46 4.84 3.87 -12.66
CA PHE A 46 4.69 2.51 -12.09
C PHE A 46 5.46 1.46 -12.88
N ARG A 47 5.63 1.65 -14.20
CA ARG A 47 6.52 0.82 -15.02
C ARG A 47 7.98 0.99 -14.60
N ALA A 48 8.42 2.22 -14.38
CA ALA A 48 9.78 2.50 -13.93
C ALA A 48 10.07 2.02 -12.49
N MET A 49 9.04 1.90 -11.66
CA MET A 49 9.17 1.32 -10.31
C MET A 49 9.32 -0.20 -10.29
N GLU A 50 8.87 -0.89 -11.32
CA GLU A 50 8.77 -2.36 -11.32
C GLU A 50 10.07 -3.08 -10.95
N PRO A 51 11.23 -2.74 -11.52
CA PRO A 51 12.47 -3.42 -11.19
C PRO A 51 12.99 -3.18 -9.78
N LYS A 52 12.44 -2.17 -9.07
CA LYS A 52 12.98 -1.67 -7.79
C LYS A 52 12.05 -1.90 -6.61
N SER A 53 10.84 -2.42 -6.84
CA SER A 53 9.83 -2.51 -5.80
C SER A 53 8.92 -3.73 -5.94
N SER A 54 8.42 -4.23 -4.82
CA SER A 54 7.44 -5.31 -4.80
C SER A 54 6.11 -4.86 -5.41
N ALA A 55 5.32 -5.81 -5.94
CA ALA A 55 3.97 -5.53 -6.43
C ALA A 55 3.10 -4.89 -5.33
N ARG A 56 3.23 -5.34 -4.08
CA ARG A 56 2.51 -4.79 -2.93
C ARG A 56 2.85 -3.31 -2.67
N THR A 57 4.13 -2.96 -2.75
CA THR A 57 4.56 -1.55 -2.62
C THR A 57 3.95 -0.68 -3.71
N ARG A 58 3.97 -1.17 -4.96
CA ARG A 58 3.37 -0.46 -6.10
C ARG A 58 1.86 -0.26 -5.93
N ILE A 59 1.13 -1.28 -5.46
CA ILE A 59 -0.31 -1.15 -5.17
C ILE A 59 -0.56 -0.08 -4.11
N ASN A 60 0.18 -0.10 -3.01
CA ASN A 60 0.03 0.89 -1.95
C ASN A 60 0.28 2.31 -2.45
N TYR A 61 1.33 2.50 -3.25
CA TYR A 61 1.63 3.79 -3.86
C TYR A 61 0.55 4.21 -4.87
N ALA A 62 0.01 3.26 -5.64
CA ALA A 62 -1.07 3.56 -6.58
C ALA A 62 -2.34 4.04 -5.84
N TYR A 63 -2.68 3.43 -4.72
CA TYR A 63 -3.78 3.92 -3.88
C TYR A 63 -3.48 5.30 -3.29
N ASP A 64 -2.26 5.54 -2.81
CA ASP A 64 -1.89 6.85 -2.25
C ASP A 64 -1.93 7.96 -3.30
N ILE A 65 -1.43 7.70 -4.51
CA ILE A 65 -1.48 8.65 -5.63
C ILE A 65 -2.93 8.85 -6.11
N ARG A 66 -3.78 7.82 -6.07
CA ARG A 66 -5.21 7.96 -6.37
C ARG A 66 -5.87 8.95 -5.41
N VAL A 67 -5.63 8.83 -4.11
CA VAL A 67 -6.17 9.77 -3.11
C VAL A 67 -5.71 11.20 -3.39
N PHE A 68 -4.48 11.40 -3.84
CA PHE A 68 -3.99 12.73 -4.22
C PHE A 68 -4.76 13.34 -5.41
N PHE A 69 -4.97 12.57 -6.48
CA PHE A 69 -5.75 13.08 -7.62
C PHE A 69 -7.22 13.32 -7.27
N HIS A 70 -7.82 12.50 -6.40
CA HIS A 70 -9.16 12.75 -5.88
C HIS A 70 -9.23 14.05 -5.09
N PHE A 71 -8.29 14.27 -4.19
CA PHE A 71 -8.18 15.54 -3.48
C PHE A 71 -8.14 16.73 -4.44
N LEU A 72 -7.33 16.68 -5.50
CA LEU A 72 -7.26 17.74 -6.48
C LEU A 72 -8.60 17.98 -7.19
N MET A 73 -9.27 16.91 -7.60
CA MET A 73 -10.56 17.00 -8.30
C MET A 73 -11.71 17.47 -7.40
N GLU A 74 -11.62 17.31 -6.11
CA GLU A 74 -12.66 17.70 -5.16
C GLU A 74 -12.42 19.07 -4.55
N ASN A 75 -11.17 19.36 -4.19
CA ASN A 75 -10.85 20.50 -3.32
C ASN A 75 -10.04 21.60 -3.99
N ASN A 76 -9.19 21.27 -5.00
CA ASN A 76 -8.35 22.29 -5.61
C ASN A 76 -9.15 23.14 -6.60
N PRO A 77 -9.17 24.48 -6.48
CA PRO A 77 -9.98 25.36 -7.34
C PRO A 77 -9.70 25.23 -8.84
N VAL A 78 -8.46 24.91 -9.21
CA VAL A 78 -8.03 24.77 -10.62
C VAL A 78 -8.49 23.44 -11.21
N TYR A 79 -8.46 22.38 -10.40
CA TYR A 79 -8.67 20.99 -10.87
C TYR A 79 -10.04 20.42 -10.54
N LYS A 80 -10.89 21.12 -9.80
CA LYS A 80 -12.20 20.66 -9.33
C LYS A 80 -13.12 20.10 -10.43
N ASN A 81 -12.95 20.55 -11.68
CA ASN A 81 -13.76 20.10 -12.81
C ASN A 81 -12.97 19.17 -13.75
N TYR A 82 -11.81 18.69 -13.32
CA TYR A 82 -11.04 17.76 -14.13
C TYR A 82 -11.58 16.34 -13.97
N THR A 83 -11.41 15.57 -15.03
CA THR A 83 -11.45 14.11 -14.96
C THR A 83 -10.02 13.59 -14.92
N LYS A 84 -9.80 12.39 -14.44
CA LYS A 84 -8.46 11.78 -14.39
C LYS A 84 -7.73 11.80 -15.76
N ASP A 85 -8.48 11.69 -16.85
CA ASP A 85 -7.92 11.61 -18.20
C ASP A 85 -7.47 12.96 -18.75
N ARG A 86 -7.88 14.05 -18.10
CA ARG A 86 -7.50 15.42 -18.48
C ARG A 86 -6.15 15.82 -17.90
N PHE A 87 -5.72 15.19 -16.79
CA PHE A 87 -4.44 15.51 -16.18
C PHE A 87 -3.26 15.17 -17.09
N MET A 88 -2.32 16.10 -17.16
CA MET A 88 -1.05 15.97 -17.85
C MET A 88 0.12 16.12 -16.86
N PRO A 89 1.32 15.61 -17.17
CA PRO A 89 2.48 15.81 -16.28
C PRO A 89 2.76 17.26 -15.91
N ARG A 90 2.54 18.20 -16.84
CA ARG A 90 2.72 19.64 -16.60
C ARG A 90 1.81 20.21 -15.50
N ASP A 91 0.65 19.57 -15.25
CA ASP A 91 -0.24 20.04 -14.19
C ASP A 91 0.39 19.84 -12.81
N LEU A 92 1.35 18.92 -12.69
CA LEU A 92 2.14 18.74 -11.49
C LEU A 92 3.05 19.93 -11.18
N GLU A 93 3.49 20.69 -12.21
CA GLU A 93 4.33 21.89 -12.04
C GLU A 93 3.54 23.11 -11.59
N ASN A 94 2.23 23.12 -11.87
CA ASN A 94 1.36 24.25 -11.54
C ASN A 94 0.93 24.24 -10.07
N LEU A 95 1.18 23.13 -9.36
CA LEU A 95 0.91 23.03 -7.94
C LEU A 95 2.02 23.72 -7.15
N GLU A 96 1.61 24.46 -6.14
CA GLU A 96 2.51 25.15 -5.22
C GLU A 96 2.67 24.31 -3.91
N PRO A 97 3.68 24.62 -3.08
CA PRO A 97 3.86 23.92 -1.80
C PRO A 97 2.61 23.93 -0.91
N VAL A 98 1.85 25.03 -0.93
CA VAL A 98 0.60 25.16 -0.15
C VAL A 98 -0.44 24.12 -0.56
N ASP A 99 -0.55 23.78 -1.84
CA ASP A 99 -1.49 22.73 -2.29
C ASP A 99 -1.13 21.36 -1.70
N ILE A 100 0.16 21.10 -1.49
CA ILE A 100 0.65 19.87 -0.86
C ILE A 100 0.41 19.89 0.65
N GLU A 101 0.52 21.06 1.29
CA GLU A 101 0.19 21.23 2.72
C GLU A 101 -1.30 21.04 2.95
N GLU A 102 -2.17 21.61 2.11
CA GLU A 102 -3.62 21.39 2.14
C GLU A 102 -3.97 19.90 1.93
N TYR A 103 -3.27 19.22 1.02
CA TYR A 103 -3.42 17.79 0.86
C TYR A 103 -3.04 17.02 2.13
N LEU A 104 -1.95 17.37 2.81
CA LEU A 104 -1.56 16.74 4.08
C LEU A 104 -2.60 16.98 5.19
N GLU A 105 -3.22 18.15 5.21
CA GLU A 105 -4.31 18.45 6.14
C GLU A 105 -5.55 17.60 5.82
N TYR A 106 -5.97 17.55 4.55
CA TYR A 106 -7.06 16.71 4.07
C TYR A 106 -6.86 15.24 4.46
N LEU A 107 -5.64 14.73 4.36
CA LEU A 107 -5.32 13.34 4.69
C LEU A 107 -5.55 12.96 6.15
N LYS A 108 -5.59 13.92 7.08
CA LYS A 108 -5.85 13.61 8.49
C LYS A 108 -7.21 12.95 8.67
N VAL A 109 -8.22 13.44 7.94
CA VAL A 109 -9.58 12.89 7.92
C VAL A 109 -10.20 13.13 6.54
N TYR A 110 -10.55 12.08 5.82
CA TYR A 110 -11.23 12.18 4.53
C TYR A 110 -12.21 11.02 4.31
N LYS A 111 -13.14 11.19 3.39
CA LYS A 111 -14.04 10.11 2.98
C LYS A 111 -13.43 9.33 1.82
N ARG A 112 -13.57 8.01 1.87
CA ARG A 112 -13.17 7.14 0.75
C ARG A 112 -14.25 7.14 -0.32
N ASP A 113 -13.87 7.32 -1.59
CA ASP A 113 -14.80 7.46 -2.70
C ASP A 113 -15.65 6.22 -2.96
N GLU A 114 -15.10 5.03 -2.69
CA GLU A 114 -15.73 3.75 -3.05
C GLU A 114 -16.95 3.43 -2.19
N ASP A 115 -16.94 3.81 -0.92
CA ASP A 115 -17.94 3.43 0.07
C ASP A 115 -18.36 4.58 1.00
N GLY A 116 -17.74 5.75 0.86
CA GLY A 116 -17.97 6.91 1.73
C GLY A 116 -17.44 6.73 3.16
N GLU A 117 -16.66 5.67 3.42
CA GLU A 117 -16.10 5.40 4.74
C GLU A 117 -15.14 6.52 5.16
N LEU A 118 -15.26 6.95 6.42
CA LEU A 118 -14.38 7.95 6.99
C LEU A 118 -13.02 7.34 7.31
N ILE A 119 -11.99 7.82 6.64
CA ILE A 119 -10.60 7.39 6.82
C ILE A 119 -9.85 8.42 7.66
N THR A 120 -9.18 7.96 8.69
CA THR A 120 -8.24 8.75 9.48
C THR A 120 -6.82 8.23 9.30
N ASN A 121 -5.84 9.13 9.19
CA ASN A 121 -4.44 8.75 9.10
C ASN A 121 -3.67 9.26 10.31
N GLY A 122 -2.98 8.37 11.01
CA GLY A 122 -1.93 8.75 11.95
C GLY A 122 -0.62 9.10 11.22
N GLU A 123 0.38 9.53 11.99
CA GLU A 123 1.68 10.02 11.51
C GLU A 123 2.35 9.10 10.47
N LYS A 124 2.37 7.79 10.72
CA LYS A 124 2.96 6.80 9.79
C LYS A 124 2.20 6.74 8.46
N GLY A 125 0.88 6.88 8.50
CA GLY A 125 0.03 6.91 7.32
C GLY A 125 0.28 8.16 6.48
N LEU A 126 0.37 9.32 7.12
CA LEU A 126 0.69 10.59 6.45
C LEU A 126 2.09 10.56 5.83
N ALA A 127 3.10 10.12 6.60
CA ALA A 127 4.48 10.02 6.11
C ALA A 127 4.59 9.08 4.90
N ARG A 128 3.89 7.94 4.91
CA ARG A 128 3.87 7.00 3.78
C ARG A 128 3.24 7.64 2.53
N LYS A 129 2.10 8.31 2.67
CA LYS A 129 1.43 8.99 1.55
C LYS A 129 2.29 10.13 0.97
N MET A 130 2.93 10.90 1.83
CA MET A 130 3.88 11.95 1.39
C MET A 130 5.10 11.33 0.69
N SER A 131 5.61 10.19 1.17
CA SER A 131 6.71 9.47 0.52
C SER A 131 6.32 8.95 -0.87
N ALA A 132 5.10 8.44 -1.04
CA ALA A 132 4.57 8.02 -2.32
C ALA A 132 4.49 9.20 -3.30
N LEU A 133 3.98 10.34 -2.83
CA LEU A 133 3.86 11.56 -3.63
C LEU A 133 5.23 12.12 -4.03
N ARG A 134 6.19 12.19 -3.10
CA ARG A 134 7.58 12.60 -3.40
C ARG A 134 8.24 11.69 -4.42
N SER A 135 8.04 10.38 -4.31
CA SER A 135 8.57 9.41 -5.27
C SER A 135 7.97 9.62 -6.65
N PHE A 136 6.67 9.89 -6.72
CA PHE A 136 5.94 10.18 -7.96
C PHE A 136 6.46 11.43 -8.65
N TYR A 137 6.50 12.56 -7.93
CA TYR A 137 7.07 13.81 -8.44
C TYR A 137 8.54 13.68 -8.82
N GLY A 138 9.31 12.99 -7.97
CA GLY A 138 10.74 12.75 -8.20
C GLY A 138 11.03 12.02 -9.51
N TYR A 139 10.16 11.10 -9.93
CA TYR A 139 10.28 10.43 -11.21
C TYR A 139 10.18 11.43 -12.36
N TYR A 140 9.13 12.25 -12.43
CA TYR A 140 8.93 13.21 -13.52
C TYR A 140 9.97 14.32 -13.52
N PHE A 141 10.37 14.81 -12.35
CA PHE A 141 11.42 15.79 -12.18
C PHE A 141 12.78 15.28 -12.66
N LYS A 142 13.16 14.06 -12.25
CA LYS A 142 14.42 13.42 -12.67
C LYS A 142 14.48 13.19 -14.18
N HIS A 143 13.37 12.88 -14.81
CA HIS A 143 13.27 12.69 -16.25
C HIS A 143 13.06 14.01 -17.03
N GLN A 144 13.14 15.15 -16.36
CA GLN A 144 12.97 16.49 -16.95
C GLN A 144 11.63 16.66 -17.69
N ILE A 145 10.62 15.89 -17.29
CA ILE A 145 9.26 16.01 -17.81
C ILE A 145 8.56 17.20 -17.14
N ILE A 146 8.92 17.48 -15.87
CA ILE A 146 8.56 18.67 -15.12
C ILE A 146 9.83 19.40 -14.65
N GLN A 147 9.75 20.73 -14.52
CA GLN A 147 10.87 21.57 -14.12
C GLN A 147 10.79 21.98 -12.64
N LYS A 148 9.61 21.85 -12.02
CA LYS A 148 9.38 22.17 -10.61
C LYS A 148 8.90 20.93 -9.86
N ASN A 149 9.31 20.83 -8.60
CA ASN A 149 8.85 19.78 -7.69
C ASN A 149 8.48 20.39 -6.33
N PRO A 150 7.22 20.79 -6.13
CA PRO A 150 6.78 21.46 -4.89
C PRO A 150 6.91 20.54 -3.67
N THR A 151 6.90 19.24 -3.84
CA THR A 151 7.00 18.29 -2.71
C THR A 151 8.34 18.33 -1.98
N LEU A 152 9.37 18.92 -2.60
CA LEU A 152 10.68 19.11 -1.96
C LEU A 152 10.68 20.27 -0.96
N LEU A 153 9.75 21.20 -1.10
CA LEU A 153 9.63 22.40 -0.28
C LEU A 153 8.71 22.21 0.95
N VAL A 154 8.00 21.11 1.02
CA VAL A 154 7.10 20.76 2.14
C VAL A 154 7.80 19.78 3.06
N ASP A 155 7.75 19.99 4.36
CA ASP A 155 8.36 19.11 5.34
C ASP A 155 7.66 17.75 5.41
N MET A 156 8.42 16.70 5.75
CA MET A 156 7.84 15.40 6.05
C MET A 156 7.09 15.45 7.37
N PRO A 157 5.91 14.80 7.45
CA PRO A 157 5.23 14.62 8.73
C PRO A 157 6.17 14.00 9.77
N LYS A 158 6.24 14.62 10.96
CA LYS A 158 7.06 14.10 12.06
C LYS A 158 6.52 12.74 12.50
N LEU A 159 7.44 11.84 12.76
CA LEU A 159 7.13 10.55 13.36
C LEU A 159 7.59 10.61 14.81
N HIS A 160 6.68 10.43 15.75
CA HIS A 160 7.04 10.26 17.14
C HIS A 160 7.31 8.78 17.39
N ASP A 161 8.47 8.49 17.96
CA ASP A 161 8.79 7.15 18.40
C ASP A 161 7.85 6.77 19.54
N LYS A 162 7.11 5.69 19.35
CA LYS A 162 6.38 5.09 20.46
C LYS A 162 7.40 4.48 21.39
N ALA A 163 7.31 4.81 22.68
CA ALA A 163 8.07 4.12 23.70
C ALA A 163 7.89 2.60 23.51
N ILE A 164 9.00 1.89 23.37
CA ILE A 164 8.95 0.43 23.31
C ILE A 164 8.61 -0.02 24.74
N ILE A 165 7.38 -0.48 24.93
CA ILE A 165 6.98 -1.13 26.17
C ILE A 165 7.70 -2.48 26.17
N ARG A 166 8.66 -2.61 27.08
CA ARG A 166 9.34 -3.87 27.32
C ARG A 166 8.76 -4.48 28.57
N LEU A 167 8.47 -5.75 28.52
CA LEU A 167 8.14 -6.52 29.71
C LEU A 167 9.40 -6.66 30.58
N ASP A 168 9.28 -6.49 31.87
CA ASP A 168 10.34 -6.85 32.80
C ASP A 168 10.38 -8.36 33.02
N THR A 169 11.36 -8.83 33.78
CA THR A 169 11.57 -10.26 34.00
C THR A 169 10.36 -10.94 34.66
N ASP A 170 9.73 -10.25 35.61
CA ASP A 170 8.60 -10.78 36.34
C ASP A 170 7.33 -10.82 35.44
N GLU A 171 7.13 -9.81 34.62
CA GLU A 171 6.06 -9.76 33.62
C GLU A 171 6.22 -10.84 32.56
N VAL A 172 7.46 -11.13 32.11
CA VAL A 172 7.75 -12.23 31.19
C VAL A 172 7.42 -13.58 31.84
N ALA A 173 7.83 -13.78 33.10
CA ALA A 173 7.49 -15.00 33.85
C ALA A 173 5.97 -15.18 33.96
N LEU A 174 5.24 -14.14 34.37
CA LEU A 174 3.78 -14.16 34.43
C LEU A 174 3.12 -14.45 33.09
N LEU A 175 3.66 -13.90 31.99
CA LEU A 175 3.16 -14.17 30.64
C LEU A 175 3.35 -15.65 30.25
N LEU A 176 4.51 -16.22 30.53
CA LEU A 176 4.78 -17.62 30.26
C LEU A 176 3.88 -18.55 31.08
N ASP A 177 3.74 -18.31 32.39
CA ASP A 177 2.85 -19.04 33.27
C ASP A 177 1.39 -18.94 32.80
N PHE A 178 0.95 -17.76 32.39
CA PHE A 178 -0.40 -17.57 31.86
C PHE A 178 -0.63 -18.37 30.57
N VAL A 179 0.32 -18.32 29.62
CA VAL A 179 0.21 -19.08 28.37
C VAL A 179 0.22 -20.59 28.64
N GLU A 180 0.99 -21.05 29.63
CA GLU A 180 1.04 -22.45 30.00
C GLU A 180 -0.25 -22.95 30.65
N SER A 181 -0.90 -22.15 31.50
CA SER A 181 -2.13 -22.45 32.24
C SER A 181 -3.42 -21.95 31.59
N ALA A 182 -3.35 -21.25 30.45
CA ALA A 182 -4.52 -20.64 29.82
C ALA A 182 -5.65 -21.64 29.50
N GLY A 183 -5.32 -22.92 29.32
CA GLY A 183 -6.29 -24.00 29.10
C GLY A 183 -7.31 -24.15 30.21
N ASP A 184 -6.97 -23.77 31.45
CA ASP A 184 -7.85 -23.88 32.63
C ASP A 184 -8.98 -22.83 32.60
N HIS A 185 -8.80 -21.76 31.82
CA HIS A 185 -9.74 -20.65 31.71
C HIS A 185 -10.49 -20.62 30.38
N LEU A 186 -10.16 -21.51 29.44
CA LEU A 186 -10.74 -21.55 28.10
C LEU A 186 -11.76 -22.68 27.96
N THR A 187 -12.80 -22.42 27.15
CA THR A 187 -13.86 -23.40 26.87
C THR A 187 -14.15 -23.49 25.37
N GLY A 188 -14.82 -24.55 24.96
CA GLY A 188 -15.32 -24.73 23.61
C GLY A 188 -14.22 -24.67 22.53
N GLN A 189 -14.44 -23.87 21.49
CA GLN A 189 -13.53 -23.76 20.35
C GLN A 189 -12.17 -23.15 20.74
N ALA A 190 -12.15 -22.20 21.66
CA ALA A 190 -10.92 -21.57 22.14
C ALA A 190 -10.00 -22.59 22.83
N LEU A 191 -10.54 -23.47 23.66
CA LEU A 191 -9.78 -24.56 24.29
C LEU A 191 -9.22 -25.53 23.25
N ASN A 192 -9.98 -25.86 22.20
CA ASN A 192 -9.51 -26.73 21.13
C ASN A 192 -8.34 -26.10 20.33
N TYR A 193 -8.38 -24.81 20.06
CA TYR A 193 -7.26 -24.08 19.45
C TYR A 193 -6.05 -24.08 20.36
N TYR A 194 -6.22 -23.70 21.61
CA TYR A 194 -5.15 -23.70 22.61
C TYR A 194 -4.41 -25.05 22.68
N LYS A 195 -5.15 -26.16 22.82
CA LYS A 195 -4.56 -27.51 22.86
C LYS A 195 -3.71 -27.83 21.62
N LYS A 196 -4.04 -27.27 20.47
CA LYS A 196 -3.30 -27.47 19.20
C LYS A 196 -2.06 -26.58 19.06
N THR A 197 -2.07 -25.41 19.69
CA THR A 197 -1.03 -24.38 19.45
C THR A 197 -0.15 -24.13 20.66
N ARG A 198 -0.52 -24.61 21.85
CA ARG A 198 0.16 -24.36 23.12
C ARG A 198 1.68 -24.53 23.05
N ASP A 199 2.13 -25.71 22.65
CA ASP A 199 3.56 -26.03 22.65
C ASP A 199 4.35 -25.16 21.65
N ARG A 200 3.74 -24.85 20.49
CA ARG A 200 4.30 -23.91 19.52
C ARG A 200 4.41 -22.51 20.10
N ASP A 201 3.34 -22.05 20.73
CA ASP A 201 3.23 -20.66 21.24
C ASP A 201 4.19 -20.46 22.43
N ILE A 202 4.31 -21.44 23.32
CA ILE A 202 5.32 -21.46 24.40
C ILE A 202 6.73 -21.43 23.80
N ALA A 203 7.02 -22.29 22.81
CA ALA A 203 8.34 -22.33 22.19
C ALA A 203 8.71 -20.99 21.53
N ILE A 204 7.77 -20.31 20.86
CA ILE A 204 7.98 -18.99 20.27
C ILE A 204 8.30 -17.96 21.35
N LEU A 205 7.52 -17.91 22.43
CA LEU A 205 7.71 -16.95 23.51
C LEU A 205 9.01 -17.17 24.29
N THR A 206 9.46 -18.43 24.43
CA THR A 206 10.71 -18.76 25.12
C THR A 206 11.95 -18.40 24.30
N LEU A 207 11.82 -18.28 22.97
CA LEU A 207 12.92 -17.93 22.06
C LEU A 207 13.04 -16.43 21.79
N LEU A 208 12.08 -15.61 22.22
CA LEU A 208 12.08 -14.16 22.07
C LEU A 208 12.81 -13.46 23.23
#